data_0536f066c92329b979d80e9c9e0ddc7c
#
_entry.id   0536f066c92329b979d80e9c9e0ddc7c
#
_cell.length_a   1.000
_cell.length_b   1.000
_cell.length_c   1.000
_cell.angle_alpha   90.00
_cell.angle_beta   90.00
_cell.angle_gamma   90.00
#
_symmetry.space_group_name_H-M   'P 1'
#
loop_
_entity.id
_entity.type
_entity.pdbx_description
1 polymer ?
#
loop_
_entity_poly.entity_id
_entity_poly.type
_entity_poly.pdbx_seq_one_letter_code
_entity_poly.pdbx_strand_id
1 'polypeptide(L)'
;MNPKALLREARFIGKAYAYLLVTFWKRGVFGRDPYFRRFFRSRWGFLPKGLGELARRRPTVWIEALSGGENTQVVTLVNRLREMYPDVNLVLSTNNRYSFEFSRKRKALDFVFDSPWDLRNVVRRV
;
A
#
# COMPACT_ATOMS: atom_id res chain seq x y z
N MET A 1 26.23 9.65 -6.53
CA MET A 1 25.37 8.71 -5.75
C MET A 1 26.27 7.92 -4.80
N ASN A 2 25.90 7.82 -3.52
CA ASN A 2 26.76 7.17 -2.52
C ASN A 2 26.82 5.64 -2.77
N PRO A 3 28.03 5.04 -2.96
CA PRO A 3 28.16 3.60 -3.25
C PRO A 3 27.55 2.69 -2.17
N LYS A 4 27.61 3.12 -0.90
CA LYS A 4 27.01 2.38 0.23
C LYS A 4 25.46 2.38 0.18
N ALA A 5 24.87 3.44 -0.34
CA ALA A 5 23.41 3.51 -0.54
C ALA A 5 22.98 2.59 -1.67
N LEU A 6 23.71 2.58 -2.78
CA LEU A 6 23.45 1.69 -3.91
C LEU A 6 23.55 0.20 -3.51
N LEU A 7 24.57 -0.14 -2.73
CA LEU A 7 24.75 -1.51 -2.25
C LEU A 7 23.61 -1.96 -1.31
N ARG A 8 23.14 -1.06 -0.44
CA ARG A 8 21.98 -1.34 0.43
C ARG A 8 20.70 -1.56 -0.38
N GLU A 9 20.46 -0.71 -1.37
CA GLU A 9 19.30 -0.84 -2.26
C GLU A 9 19.36 -2.15 -3.05
N ALA A 10 20.52 -2.51 -3.61
CA ALA A 10 20.71 -3.77 -4.33
C ALA A 10 20.50 -5.00 -3.42
N ARG A 11 20.99 -4.96 -2.18
CA ARG A 11 20.76 -6.02 -1.20
C ARG A 11 19.29 -6.14 -0.80
N PHE A 12 18.60 -5.03 -0.64
CA PHE A 12 17.15 -5.03 -0.34
C PHE A 12 16.37 -5.60 -1.51
N ILE A 13 16.66 -5.17 -2.73
CA ILE A 13 16.04 -5.71 -3.95
C ILE A 13 16.28 -7.22 -4.05
N GLY A 14 17.51 -7.67 -3.83
CA GLY A 14 17.84 -9.10 -3.85
C GLY A 14 17.04 -9.92 -2.81
N LYS A 15 16.92 -9.42 -1.58
CA LYS A 15 16.11 -10.05 -0.53
C LYS A 15 14.61 -10.04 -0.89
N ALA A 16 14.13 -8.94 -1.45
CA ALA A 16 12.75 -8.83 -1.89
C ALA A 16 12.42 -9.84 -3.00
N TYR A 17 13.30 -10.00 -3.99
CA TYR A 17 13.16 -11.03 -5.03
C TYR A 17 13.23 -12.45 -4.46
N ALA A 18 14.16 -12.72 -3.55
CA ALA A 18 14.26 -14.02 -2.89
C ALA A 18 12.98 -14.34 -2.08
N TYR A 19 12.47 -13.37 -1.34
CA TYR A 19 11.20 -13.51 -0.62
C TYR A 19 10.02 -13.77 -1.57
N LEU A 20 9.99 -13.07 -2.69
CA LEU A 20 8.97 -13.26 -3.73
C LEU A 20 9.05 -14.67 -4.32
N LEU A 21 10.26 -15.13 -4.69
CA LEU A 21 10.47 -16.46 -5.26
C LEU A 21 10.09 -17.57 -4.26
N VAL A 22 10.47 -17.42 -2.98
CA VAL A 22 10.13 -18.39 -1.94
C VAL A 22 8.63 -18.42 -1.67
N THR A 23 7.99 -17.26 -1.64
CA THR A 23 6.53 -17.15 -1.44
C THR A 23 5.78 -17.71 -2.65
N PHE A 24 6.33 -17.50 -3.85
CA PHE A 24 5.86 -18.06 -5.10
C PHE A 24 5.90 -19.59 -5.08
N TRP A 25 7.06 -20.14 -4.71
CA TRP A 25 7.28 -21.58 -4.66
C TRP A 25 6.40 -22.26 -3.61
N LYS A 26 6.36 -21.73 -2.40
CA LYS A 26 5.60 -22.33 -1.29
C LYS A 26 4.08 -22.31 -1.46
N ARG A 27 3.54 -21.39 -2.23
CA ARG A 27 2.07 -21.23 -2.35
C ARG A 27 1.49 -21.69 -3.68
N GLY A 28 2.31 -22.08 -4.67
CA GLY A 28 1.87 -22.64 -5.96
C GLY A 28 0.84 -21.76 -6.74
N VAL A 29 0.71 -20.47 -6.44
CA VAL A 29 -0.50 -19.69 -6.65
C VAL A 29 -0.24 -18.37 -7.36
N PHE A 30 0.70 -18.37 -8.27
CA PHE A 30 0.76 -17.22 -9.16
C PHE A 30 -0.45 -17.30 -10.12
N GLY A 31 -1.55 -16.72 -9.73
CA GLY A 31 -2.68 -16.57 -10.61
C GLY A 31 -4.05 -16.94 -10.05
N ARG A 32 -4.14 -17.69 -8.96
CA ARG A 32 -5.43 -18.13 -8.42
C ARG A 32 -6.03 -17.19 -7.35
N ASP A 33 -5.23 -16.49 -6.57
CA ASP A 33 -5.73 -15.54 -5.56
C ASP A 33 -5.63 -14.09 -6.07
N PRO A 34 -6.77 -13.43 -6.35
CA PRO A 34 -6.81 -12.04 -6.82
C PRO A 34 -6.13 -11.05 -5.86
N TYR A 35 -6.13 -11.36 -4.54
CA TYR A 35 -5.45 -10.55 -3.54
C TYR A 35 -3.94 -10.51 -3.80
N PHE A 36 -3.30 -11.65 -4.00
CA PHE A 36 -1.85 -11.69 -4.23
C PHE A 36 -1.43 -10.95 -5.48
N ARG A 37 -2.20 -11.07 -6.57
CA ARG A 37 -1.91 -10.34 -7.82
C ARG A 37 -1.94 -8.83 -7.59
N ARG A 38 -2.96 -8.33 -6.89
CA ARG A 38 -3.09 -6.92 -6.53
C ARG A 38 -1.96 -6.49 -5.60
N PHE A 39 -1.69 -7.25 -4.54
CA PHE A 39 -0.64 -7.03 -3.56
C PHE A 39 0.73 -6.86 -4.23
N PHE A 40 1.10 -7.77 -5.14
CA PHE A 40 2.36 -7.66 -5.86
C PHE A 40 2.45 -6.44 -6.76
N ARG A 41 1.39 -6.14 -7.48
CA ARG A 41 1.36 -4.96 -8.35
C ARG A 41 1.56 -3.67 -7.54
N SER A 42 0.86 -3.53 -6.42
CA SER A 42 1.01 -2.37 -5.54
C SER A 42 2.43 -2.24 -4.99
N ARG A 43 3.06 -3.37 -4.60
CA ARG A 43 4.45 -3.37 -4.10
C ARG A 43 5.45 -2.76 -5.10
N TRP A 44 5.22 -2.92 -6.37
CA TRP A 44 6.05 -2.34 -7.42
C TRP A 44 5.60 -0.95 -7.88
N GLY A 45 4.68 -0.31 -7.16
CA GLY A 45 4.17 1.03 -7.47
C GLY A 45 3.14 1.06 -8.60
N PHE A 46 2.59 -0.10 -9.00
CA PHE A 46 1.43 -0.15 -9.89
C PHE A 46 0.17 0.00 -9.07
N LEU A 47 -0.19 1.24 -8.76
CA LEU A 47 -1.34 1.55 -7.94
C LEU A 47 -2.65 1.14 -8.63
N PRO A 48 -3.71 0.86 -7.84
CA PRO A 48 -5.01 0.52 -8.39
C PRO A 48 -5.55 1.62 -9.30
N LYS A 49 -6.24 1.22 -10.36
CA LYS A 49 -7.00 2.16 -11.21
C LYS A 49 -8.00 2.91 -10.34
N GLY A 50 -8.17 4.19 -10.59
CA GLY A 50 -9.08 5.05 -9.84
C GLY A 50 -8.41 5.88 -8.74
N LEU A 51 -7.28 5.44 -8.14
CA LEU A 51 -6.60 6.25 -7.12
C LEU A 51 -6.07 7.56 -7.72
N GLY A 52 -5.45 7.53 -8.90
CA GLY A 52 -4.98 8.72 -9.58
C GLY A 52 -6.10 9.65 -10.03
N GLU A 53 -7.25 9.11 -10.42
CA GLU A 53 -8.44 9.92 -10.76
C GLU A 53 -9.03 10.58 -9.51
N LEU A 54 -9.10 9.83 -8.41
CA LEU A 54 -9.54 10.35 -7.12
C LEU A 54 -8.67 11.53 -6.68
N ALA A 55 -7.35 11.37 -6.73
CA ALA A 55 -6.38 12.38 -6.32
C ALA A 55 -6.39 13.65 -7.18
N ARG A 56 -6.81 13.55 -8.44
CA ARG A 56 -6.96 14.74 -9.32
C ARG A 56 -8.22 15.55 -9.03
N ARG A 57 -9.23 14.94 -8.44
CA ARG A 57 -10.54 15.60 -8.20
C ARG A 57 -10.53 16.44 -6.94
N ARG A 58 -9.84 16.01 -5.89
CA ARG A 58 -9.81 16.65 -4.57
C ARG A 58 -8.45 16.49 -3.90
N PRO A 59 -8.08 17.39 -2.98
CA PRO A 59 -6.92 17.17 -2.12
C PRO A 59 -6.99 15.79 -1.45
N THR A 60 -5.86 15.11 -1.38
CA THR A 60 -5.79 13.74 -0.89
C THR A 60 -4.84 13.65 0.30
N VAL A 61 -5.32 13.11 1.41
CA VAL A 61 -4.51 12.71 2.55
C VAL A 61 -4.26 11.21 2.45
N TRP A 62 -3.01 10.84 2.32
CA TRP A 62 -2.57 9.45 2.34
C TRP A 62 -2.07 9.08 3.73
N ILE A 63 -2.68 8.08 4.31
CA ILE A 63 -2.34 7.51 5.61
C ILE A 63 -1.75 6.12 5.36
N GLU A 64 -0.66 5.81 6.03
CA GLU A 64 -0.06 4.48 6.00
C GLU A 64 -0.19 3.80 7.36
N ALA A 65 -0.73 2.59 7.39
CA ALA A 65 -0.83 1.75 8.58
C ALA A 65 -0.53 0.30 8.22
N LEU A 66 0.64 -0.19 8.62
CA LEU A 66 1.18 -1.45 8.17
C LEU A 66 0.75 -2.64 9.02
N SER A 67 0.41 -2.41 10.29
CA SER A 67 0.02 -3.45 11.27
C SER A 67 -1.47 -3.39 11.62
N GLY A 68 -1.98 -4.49 12.16
CA GLY A 68 -3.37 -4.55 12.65
C GLY A 68 -3.64 -3.58 13.79
N GLY A 69 -2.67 -3.37 14.70
CA GLY A 69 -2.78 -2.40 15.79
C GLY A 69 -2.85 -0.97 15.29
N GLU A 70 -1.98 -0.59 14.36
CA GLU A 70 -2.01 0.73 13.72
C GLU A 70 -3.34 0.98 12.99
N ASN A 71 -3.84 -0.01 12.26
CA ASN A 71 -5.12 0.10 11.57
C ASN A 71 -6.30 0.36 12.53
N THR A 72 -6.25 -0.18 13.75
CA THR A 72 -7.28 0.08 14.76
C THR A 72 -7.22 1.53 15.25
N GLN A 73 -6.02 2.04 15.49
CA GLN A 73 -5.81 3.44 15.91
C GLN A 73 -6.20 4.44 14.82
N VAL A 74 -5.87 4.13 13.57
CA VAL A 74 -6.19 4.97 12.41
C VAL A 74 -7.70 5.17 12.24
N VAL A 75 -8.56 4.25 12.68
CA VAL A 75 -10.02 4.42 12.58
C VAL A 75 -10.49 5.71 13.23
N THR A 76 -10.02 6.02 14.43
CA THR A 76 -10.41 7.25 15.16
C THR A 76 -9.91 8.49 14.41
N LEU A 77 -8.65 8.46 13.94
CA LEU A 77 -8.08 9.55 13.16
C LEU A 77 -8.88 9.82 11.86
N VAL A 78 -9.16 8.76 11.11
CA VAL A 78 -9.88 8.86 9.83
C VAL A 78 -11.30 9.40 10.03
N ASN A 79 -12.02 8.94 11.04
CA ASN A 79 -13.34 9.45 11.35
C ASN A 79 -13.27 10.96 11.69
N ARG A 80 -12.31 11.37 12.52
CA ARG A 80 -12.13 12.78 12.87
C ARG A 80 -11.71 13.64 11.68
N LEU A 81 -10.82 13.15 10.83
CA LEU A 81 -10.46 13.85 9.60
C LEU A 81 -11.66 14.00 8.66
N ARG A 82 -12.51 12.98 8.54
CA ARG A 82 -13.72 13.06 7.71
C ARG A 82 -14.73 14.10 8.23
N GLU A 83 -14.88 14.21 9.55
CA GLU A 83 -15.73 15.24 10.17
C GLU A 83 -15.21 16.65 9.90
N MET A 84 -13.89 16.86 10.05
CA MET A 84 -13.26 18.17 9.90
C MET A 84 -13.09 18.59 8.44
N TYR A 85 -12.86 17.63 7.55
CA TYR A 85 -12.51 17.86 6.14
C TYR A 85 -13.34 16.97 5.21
N PRO A 86 -14.65 17.24 5.05
CA PRO A 86 -15.55 16.39 4.25
C PRO A 86 -15.16 16.31 2.78
N ASP A 87 -14.51 17.34 2.23
CA ASP A 87 -14.14 17.46 0.83
C ASP A 87 -12.74 16.93 0.49
N VAL A 88 -12.04 16.38 1.46
CA VAL A 88 -10.70 15.78 1.26
C VAL A 88 -10.84 14.28 1.02
N ASN A 89 -10.10 13.74 0.06
CA ASN A 89 -9.98 12.29 -0.11
C ASN A 89 -9.11 11.72 1.02
N LEU A 90 -9.62 10.70 1.70
CA LEU A 90 -8.87 9.94 2.70
C LEU A 90 -8.53 8.57 2.14
N VAL A 91 -7.26 8.32 1.90
CA VAL A 91 -6.77 7.05 1.39
C VAL A 91 -5.84 6.38 2.40
N LEU A 92 -5.96 5.07 2.52
CA LEU A 92 -5.16 4.26 3.44
C LEU A 92 -4.37 3.21 2.68
N SER A 93 -3.08 3.11 2.96
CA SER A 93 -2.27 1.98 2.52
C SER A 93 -1.92 1.06 3.68
N THR A 94 -1.87 -0.25 3.40
CA THR A 94 -1.57 -1.29 4.37
C THR A 94 -0.80 -2.43 3.73
N ASN A 95 -0.22 -3.33 4.52
CA ASN A 95 0.68 -4.33 3.96
C ASN A 95 0.26 -5.79 4.17
N ASN A 96 -0.95 -6.03 4.67
CA ASN A 96 -1.46 -7.38 4.85
C ASN A 96 -2.95 -7.50 4.55
N ARG A 97 -3.37 -8.73 4.22
CA ARG A 97 -4.76 -9.01 3.80
C ARG A 97 -5.79 -8.65 4.87
N TYR A 98 -5.51 -8.97 6.12
CA TYR A 98 -6.45 -8.69 7.22
C TYR A 98 -6.70 -7.18 7.36
N SER A 99 -5.63 -6.40 7.44
CA SER A 99 -5.72 -4.94 7.54
C SER A 99 -6.42 -4.32 6.33
N PHE A 100 -6.16 -4.83 5.13
CA PHE A 100 -6.84 -4.40 3.92
C PHE A 100 -8.36 -4.65 4.00
N GLU A 101 -8.78 -5.89 4.32
CA GLU A 101 -10.20 -6.26 4.41
C GLU A 101 -10.92 -5.53 5.57
N PHE A 102 -10.22 -5.30 6.67
CA PHE A 102 -10.74 -4.51 7.79
C PHE A 102 -10.98 -3.05 7.40
N SER A 103 -10.01 -2.42 6.75
CA SER A 103 -10.04 -0.99 6.43
C SER A 103 -10.98 -0.66 5.28
N ARG A 104 -11.08 -1.53 4.25
CA ARG A 104 -11.96 -1.29 3.09
C ARG A 104 -13.46 -1.22 3.44
N LYS A 105 -13.86 -1.73 4.60
CA LYS A 105 -15.23 -1.65 5.10
C LYS A 105 -15.56 -0.30 5.76
N ARG A 106 -14.58 0.59 5.92
CA ARG A 106 -14.75 1.87 6.60
C ARG A 106 -15.29 2.93 5.64
N LYS A 107 -16.50 3.41 5.91
CA LYS A 107 -17.16 4.45 5.09
C LYS A 107 -16.42 5.79 5.06
N ALA A 108 -15.61 6.07 6.08
CA ALA A 108 -14.82 7.29 6.17
C ALA A 108 -13.62 7.32 5.22
N LEU A 109 -13.18 6.16 4.69
CA LEU A 109 -12.11 6.05 3.71
C LEU A 109 -12.68 6.02 2.28
N ASP A 110 -12.11 6.82 1.39
CA ASP A 110 -12.46 6.81 -0.03
C ASP A 110 -11.76 5.70 -0.78
N PHE A 111 -10.55 5.32 -0.34
CA PHE A 111 -9.78 4.28 -0.99
C PHE A 111 -8.85 3.54 -0.01
N VAL A 112 -8.66 2.24 -0.23
CA VAL A 112 -7.69 1.41 0.50
C VAL A 112 -6.87 0.60 -0.50
N PHE A 113 -5.56 0.56 -0.33
CA PHE A 113 -4.65 -0.17 -1.21
C PHE A 113 -3.48 -0.79 -0.45
N ASP A 114 -2.76 -1.70 -1.11
CA ASP A 114 -1.58 -2.32 -0.53
C ASP A 114 -0.36 -1.40 -0.69
N SER A 115 0.36 -1.14 0.41
CA SER A 115 1.51 -0.22 0.45
C SER A 115 2.56 -0.58 -0.61
N PRO A 116 3.07 0.37 -1.38
CA PRO A 116 4.23 0.16 -2.24
C PRO A 116 5.50 -0.07 -1.41
N TRP A 117 6.54 -0.63 -2.01
CA TRP A 117 7.85 -0.68 -1.38
C TRP A 117 8.51 0.69 -1.39
N ASP A 118 9.20 1.01 -0.29
CA ASP A 118 10.01 2.22 -0.17
C ASP A 118 11.34 2.06 -0.97
N LEU A 119 11.20 1.96 -2.27
CA LEU A 119 12.27 1.95 -3.24
C LEU A 119 12.18 3.21 -4.10
N ARG A 120 13.31 3.87 -4.36
CA ARG A 120 13.36 5.13 -5.11
C ARG A 120 12.61 5.08 -6.45
N ASN A 121 12.76 3.98 -7.19
CA ASN A 121 12.09 3.78 -8.48
C ASN A 121 10.60 3.45 -8.34
N VAL A 122 10.17 2.89 -7.21
CA VAL A 122 8.77 2.61 -6.90
C VAL A 122 8.08 3.88 -6.43
N VAL A 123 8.68 4.60 -5.46
CA VAL A 123 8.14 5.86 -4.92
C VAL A 123 7.97 6.94 -6.01
N ARG A 124 8.81 6.95 -7.03
CA ARG A 124 8.67 7.88 -8.17
C ARG A 124 7.49 7.58 -9.09
N ARG A 125 6.86 6.41 -8.98
CA ARG A 125 5.67 6.02 -9.77
C ARG A 125 4.35 6.35 -9.07
N VAL A 126 4.43 6.56 -7.76
CA VAL A 126 3.30 6.89 -6.88
C VAL A 126 3.15 8.40 -6.78
#